data_b6c06e04411f1e2a9283a000fd9d4bd1
#
_entry.id   b6c06e04411f1e2a9283a000fd9d4bd1
#
_cell.length_a   1.000
_cell.length_b   1.000
_cell.length_c   1.000
_cell.angle_alpha   90.00
_cell.angle_beta   90.00
_cell.angle_gamma   90.00
#
_symmetry.space_group_name_H-M   'P 1'
#
loop_
_entity.id
_entity.type
_entity.pdbx_description
1 polymer ?
#
loop_
_entity_poly.entity_id
_entity_poly.type
_entity_poly.pdbx_seq_one_letter_code
_entity_poly.pdbx_strand_id
1 'polypeptide(L)'
;MNNILVINNEIKDYENEYLSIVNNNITFKKNCDYSIYYENCNNVNISINLLDNVYVKLFEYMCDLEVESNIVYNISDSATLLLFKFYANKNVYENVVINLNGYMAKVNYNFSNICIGEEKYKFIINHNNSNSISDISNKSLCLEKGKIDFDIDTVLEKGNIKCSMNQDTKIINFGNNKSVIKPNMYIDVDDVSARHSSVIGNFSEEELFYLMSRGINYNDSIKLLVKGYIFSNLVVDMDKRSKILNIINKYWR
;
A
#
# COMPACT_ATOMS: atom_id res chain seq x y z
N MET A 1 -19.89 6.90 -5.78
CA MET A 1 -18.54 6.37 -5.54
C MET A 1 -18.36 5.16 -6.41
N ASN A 2 -17.29 5.13 -7.18
CA ASN A 2 -17.10 4.08 -8.18
C ASN A 2 -16.34 2.90 -7.51
N ASN A 3 -17.00 1.77 -7.36
CA ASN A 3 -16.43 0.58 -6.75
C ASN A 3 -16.22 -0.51 -7.79
N ILE A 4 -15.08 -1.17 -7.72
CA ILE A 4 -14.73 -2.38 -8.45
C ILE A 4 -14.73 -3.51 -7.42
N LEU A 5 -15.44 -4.58 -7.72
CA LEU A 5 -15.48 -5.76 -6.87
C LEU A 5 -14.68 -6.88 -7.54
N VAL A 6 -13.72 -7.41 -6.80
CA VAL A 6 -13.00 -8.65 -7.14
C VAL A 6 -13.64 -9.76 -6.34
N ILE A 7 -14.35 -10.65 -7.01
CA ILE A 7 -15.08 -11.74 -6.36
C ILE A 7 -14.56 -13.07 -6.92
N ASN A 8 -14.17 -14.00 -6.02
CA ASN A 8 -13.63 -15.29 -6.42
C ASN A 8 -12.45 -15.17 -7.41
N ASN A 9 -11.57 -14.20 -7.18
CA ASN A 9 -10.37 -13.88 -7.98
C ASN A 9 -10.62 -13.22 -9.35
N GLU A 10 -11.84 -12.86 -9.68
CA GLU A 10 -12.21 -12.30 -10.98
C GLU A 10 -12.89 -10.94 -10.83
N ILE A 11 -12.70 -10.10 -11.84
CA ILE A 11 -13.40 -8.83 -12.00
C ILE A 11 -14.32 -8.98 -13.22
N LYS A 12 -15.58 -8.58 -13.05
CA LYS A 12 -16.53 -8.55 -14.19
C LYS A 12 -16.07 -7.53 -15.23
N ASP A 13 -16.03 -7.94 -16.49
CA ASP A 13 -15.74 -7.06 -17.59
C ASP A 13 -16.72 -5.87 -17.63
N TYR A 14 -16.17 -4.68 -17.80
CA TYR A 14 -16.91 -3.44 -17.74
C TYR A 14 -16.21 -2.35 -18.54
N GLU A 15 -16.96 -1.47 -19.16
CA GLU A 15 -16.43 -0.30 -19.87
C GLU A 15 -17.30 0.92 -19.67
N ASN A 16 -16.65 2.07 -19.45
CA ASN A 16 -17.26 3.40 -19.48
C ASN A 16 -16.26 4.44 -20.01
N GLU A 17 -16.59 5.72 -19.91
CA GLU A 17 -15.70 6.80 -20.35
C GLU A 17 -14.42 6.96 -19.51
N TYR A 18 -14.40 6.46 -18.27
CA TYR A 18 -13.27 6.59 -17.32
C TYR A 18 -12.33 5.40 -17.33
N LEU A 19 -12.87 4.19 -17.52
CA LEU A 19 -12.08 2.96 -17.49
C LEU A 19 -12.69 1.85 -18.35
N SER A 20 -11.84 0.86 -18.66
CA SER A 20 -12.25 -0.44 -19.19
C SER A 20 -11.66 -1.55 -18.34
N ILE A 21 -12.40 -2.63 -18.15
CA ILE A 21 -11.99 -3.86 -17.46
C ILE A 21 -12.20 -5.01 -18.42
N VAL A 22 -11.13 -5.74 -18.72
CA VAL A 22 -11.13 -6.93 -19.58
C VAL A 22 -10.17 -7.96 -19.01
N ASN A 23 -10.65 -9.15 -18.70
CA ASN A 23 -9.83 -10.26 -18.18
C ASN A 23 -8.91 -9.84 -17.01
N ASN A 24 -9.47 -9.23 -15.96
CA ASN A 24 -8.73 -8.70 -14.81
C ASN A 24 -7.72 -7.59 -15.12
N ASN A 25 -7.76 -7.00 -16.32
CA ASN A 25 -6.98 -5.81 -16.65
C ASN A 25 -7.88 -4.58 -16.54
N ILE A 26 -7.52 -3.67 -15.65
CA ILE A 26 -8.19 -2.39 -15.44
C ILE A 26 -7.38 -1.32 -16.17
N THR A 27 -7.97 -0.62 -17.11
CA THR A 27 -7.31 0.48 -17.81
C THR A 27 -8.05 1.78 -17.56
N PHE A 28 -7.42 2.71 -16.87
CA PHE A 28 -7.94 4.05 -16.61
C PHE A 28 -7.63 4.97 -17.77
N LYS A 29 -8.69 5.60 -18.30
CA LYS A 29 -8.67 6.45 -19.51
C LYS A 29 -8.76 7.94 -19.20
N LYS A 30 -9.31 8.30 -18.05
CA LYS A 30 -9.51 9.69 -17.58
C LYS A 30 -9.28 9.81 -16.08
N ASN A 31 -9.08 11.03 -15.61
CA ASN A 31 -8.95 11.34 -14.19
C ASN A 31 -10.15 10.85 -13.38
N CYS A 32 -9.90 10.10 -12.32
CA CYS A 32 -10.97 9.48 -11.53
C CYS A 32 -10.54 9.07 -10.12
N ASP A 33 -11.55 8.75 -9.30
CA ASP A 33 -11.42 8.18 -7.96
C ASP A 33 -12.23 6.87 -7.91
N TYR A 34 -11.55 5.76 -7.61
CA TYR A 34 -12.14 4.43 -7.55
C TYR A 34 -11.71 3.68 -6.28
N SER A 35 -12.48 2.65 -5.94
CA SER A 35 -12.13 1.73 -4.86
C SER A 35 -12.23 0.29 -5.34
N ILE A 36 -11.28 -0.55 -4.94
CA ILE A 36 -11.28 -1.99 -5.21
C ILE A 36 -11.50 -2.72 -3.89
N TYR A 37 -12.47 -3.62 -3.87
CA TYR A 37 -12.78 -4.47 -2.73
C TYR A 37 -12.66 -5.93 -3.13
N TYR A 38 -12.03 -6.73 -2.30
CA TYR A 38 -11.77 -8.14 -2.54
C TYR A 38 -12.66 -9.01 -1.65
N GLU A 39 -13.39 -9.93 -2.27
CA GLU A 39 -14.34 -10.83 -1.59
C GLU A 39 -14.10 -12.28 -2.02
N ASN A 40 -13.97 -13.19 -1.06
CA ASN A 40 -13.75 -14.62 -1.30
C ASN A 40 -12.57 -14.94 -2.23
N CYS A 41 -11.50 -14.13 -2.17
CA CYS A 41 -10.33 -14.29 -3.00
C CYS A 41 -9.25 -15.12 -2.28
N ASN A 42 -8.55 -15.95 -3.05
CA ASN A 42 -7.39 -16.72 -2.59
C ASN A 42 -6.20 -16.68 -3.56
N ASN A 43 -6.43 -16.31 -4.84
CA ASN A 43 -5.38 -16.15 -5.84
C ASN A 43 -5.75 -15.01 -6.79
N VAL A 44 -5.22 -13.82 -6.53
CA VAL A 44 -5.57 -12.59 -7.26
C VAL A 44 -4.47 -12.25 -8.26
N ASN A 45 -4.82 -12.08 -9.53
CA ASN A 45 -3.92 -11.61 -10.56
C ASN A 45 -4.58 -10.45 -11.31
N ILE A 46 -4.08 -9.23 -11.09
CA ILE A 46 -4.69 -8.00 -11.63
C ILE A 46 -3.60 -7.12 -12.25
N SER A 47 -3.90 -6.54 -13.40
CA SER A 47 -3.12 -5.46 -14.00
C SER A 47 -3.92 -4.17 -14.00
N ILE A 48 -3.28 -3.09 -13.56
CA ILE A 48 -3.87 -1.75 -13.47
C ILE A 48 -3.02 -0.81 -14.33
N ASN A 49 -3.64 -0.26 -15.36
CA ASN A 49 -2.95 0.55 -16.37
C ASN A 49 -3.51 1.98 -16.35
N LEU A 50 -2.64 2.97 -16.29
CA LEU A 50 -2.98 4.38 -16.45
C LEU A 50 -2.49 4.85 -17.82
N LEU A 51 -3.39 5.38 -18.63
CA LEU A 51 -3.03 6.03 -19.90
C LEU A 51 -2.31 7.37 -19.65
N ASP A 52 -1.77 7.96 -20.72
CA ASP A 52 -1.04 9.21 -20.65
C ASP A 52 -1.84 10.35 -20.03
N ASN A 53 -1.20 11.16 -19.19
CA ASN A 53 -1.76 12.34 -18.54
C ASN A 53 -2.95 12.05 -17.61
N VAL A 54 -3.16 10.81 -17.18
CA VAL A 54 -4.28 10.43 -16.32
C VAL A 54 -3.86 10.49 -14.84
N TYR A 55 -4.70 11.13 -14.02
CA TYR A 55 -4.60 11.11 -12.57
C TYR A 55 -5.64 10.17 -11.97
N VAL A 56 -5.19 9.16 -11.24
CA VAL A 56 -6.08 8.21 -10.56
C VAL A 56 -5.82 8.24 -9.07
N LYS A 57 -6.90 8.45 -8.29
CA LYS A 57 -6.91 8.14 -6.87
C LYS A 57 -7.56 6.78 -6.68
N LEU A 58 -6.83 5.82 -6.13
CA LEU A 58 -7.28 4.45 -5.95
C LEU A 58 -7.24 4.06 -4.47
N PHE A 59 -8.29 3.41 -3.99
CA PHE A 59 -8.32 2.79 -2.66
C PHE A 59 -8.54 1.28 -2.80
N GLU A 60 -7.66 0.47 -2.20
CA GLU A 60 -7.78 -0.98 -2.15
C GLU A 60 -8.04 -1.46 -0.72
N TYR A 61 -8.99 -2.37 -0.56
CA TYR A 61 -9.40 -2.89 0.74
C TYR A 61 -9.53 -4.42 0.70
N MET A 62 -8.77 -5.09 1.58
CA MET A 62 -8.77 -6.54 1.67
C MET A 62 -8.73 -6.97 3.14
N CYS A 63 -9.71 -7.75 3.59
CA CYS A 63 -9.83 -8.19 4.98
C CYS A 63 -10.34 -9.61 5.12
N ASP A 64 -9.88 -10.30 6.18
CA ASP A 64 -10.29 -11.65 6.59
C ASP A 64 -10.00 -12.75 5.55
N LEU A 65 -9.07 -12.54 4.61
CA LEU A 65 -8.68 -13.48 3.55
C LEU A 65 -7.37 -14.22 3.88
N GLU A 66 -7.17 -15.34 3.20
CA GLU A 66 -5.89 -16.02 2.99
C GLU A 66 -5.62 -15.97 1.50
N VAL A 67 -4.62 -15.18 1.06
CA VAL A 67 -4.51 -14.82 -0.34
C VAL A 67 -3.07 -14.80 -0.84
N GLU A 68 -2.88 -15.34 -2.05
CA GLU A 68 -1.75 -15.04 -2.92
C GLU A 68 -2.19 -14.01 -3.95
N SER A 69 -1.42 -12.94 -4.14
CA SER A 69 -1.78 -11.91 -5.10
C SER A 69 -0.58 -11.43 -5.90
N ASN A 70 -0.82 -11.16 -7.18
CA ASN A 70 0.12 -10.52 -8.09
C ASN A 70 -0.59 -9.31 -8.69
N ILE A 71 -0.14 -8.13 -8.34
CA ILE A 71 -0.74 -6.87 -8.79
C ILE A 71 0.32 -6.08 -9.53
N VAL A 72 0.01 -5.72 -10.77
CA VAL A 72 0.91 -4.94 -11.64
C VAL A 72 0.28 -3.58 -11.92
N TYR A 73 1.01 -2.51 -11.64
CA TYR A 73 0.63 -1.13 -11.97
C TYR A 73 1.53 -0.63 -13.08
N ASN A 74 0.94 -0.24 -14.21
CA ASN A 74 1.66 0.36 -15.34
C ASN A 74 1.25 1.82 -15.49
N ILE A 75 2.21 2.73 -15.40
CA ILE A 75 1.98 4.16 -15.35
C ILE A 75 2.66 4.79 -16.57
N SER A 76 1.84 5.35 -17.47
CA SER A 76 2.27 5.95 -18.74
C SER A 76 2.76 7.39 -18.58
N ASP A 77 3.02 8.09 -19.70
CA ASP A 77 3.57 9.45 -19.73
C ASP A 77 2.75 10.45 -18.92
N SER A 78 3.40 11.16 -18.02
CA SER A 78 2.79 12.19 -17.15
C SER A 78 1.58 11.71 -16.35
N ALA A 79 1.35 10.40 -16.26
CA ALA A 79 0.29 9.83 -15.45
C ALA A 79 0.68 9.77 -13.97
N THR A 80 -0.32 9.87 -13.09
CA THR A 80 -0.10 9.84 -11.64
C THR A 80 -1.07 8.88 -10.97
N LEU A 81 -0.54 7.93 -10.22
CA LEU A 81 -1.30 7.04 -9.34
C LEU A 81 -1.12 7.49 -7.88
N LEU A 82 -2.21 7.89 -7.23
CA LEU A 82 -2.31 8.06 -5.79
C LEU A 82 -3.05 6.85 -5.21
N LEU A 83 -2.31 5.92 -4.63
CA LEU A 83 -2.84 4.65 -4.13
C LEU A 83 -2.84 4.63 -2.60
N PHE A 84 -3.97 4.24 -2.04
CA PHE A 84 -4.15 3.91 -0.63
C PHE A 84 -4.60 2.46 -0.52
N LYS A 85 -3.88 1.64 0.26
CA LYS A 85 -4.23 0.25 0.53
C LYS A 85 -4.43 0.03 2.01
N PHE A 86 -5.50 -0.69 2.37
CA PHE A 86 -5.69 -1.17 3.73
C PHE A 86 -6.00 -2.67 3.74
N TYR A 87 -5.15 -3.42 4.43
CA TYR A 87 -5.29 -4.87 4.58
C TYR A 87 -5.38 -5.28 6.06
N ALA A 88 -6.22 -6.30 6.33
CA ALA A 88 -6.27 -6.97 7.62
C ALA A 88 -6.65 -8.43 7.38
N ASN A 89 -5.71 -9.21 6.90
CA ASN A 89 -5.91 -10.58 6.44
C ASN A 89 -5.32 -11.60 7.42
N LYS A 90 -5.63 -12.89 7.21
CA LYS A 90 -5.09 -13.98 8.02
C LYS A 90 -3.68 -14.33 7.57
N ASN A 91 -3.49 -14.55 6.26
CA ASN A 91 -2.20 -14.76 5.64
C ASN A 91 -2.17 -14.08 4.27
N VAL A 92 -1.02 -13.52 3.89
CA VAL A 92 -0.85 -12.85 2.60
C VAL A 92 0.49 -13.21 1.99
N TYR A 93 0.46 -13.50 0.70
CA TYR A 93 1.61 -13.57 -0.18
C TYR A 93 1.35 -12.62 -1.35
N GLU A 94 1.93 -11.42 -1.32
CA GLU A 94 1.65 -10.42 -2.37
C GLU A 94 2.93 -10.01 -3.09
N ASN A 95 2.90 -10.12 -4.43
CA ASN A 95 3.87 -9.51 -5.32
C ASN A 95 3.24 -8.26 -5.95
N VAL A 96 3.88 -7.12 -5.76
CA VAL A 96 3.49 -5.84 -6.35
C VAL A 96 4.58 -5.41 -7.32
N VAL A 97 4.22 -5.18 -8.57
CA VAL A 97 5.12 -4.61 -9.57
C VAL A 97 4.58 -3.24 -9.99
N ILE A 98 5.39 -2.21 -9.86
CA ILE A 98 5.05 -0.84 -10.27
C ILE A 98 6.02 -0.44 -11.38
N ASN A 99 5.48 -0.28 -12.58
CA ASN A 99 6.25 0.14 -13.75
C ASN A 99 5.96 1.61 -14.07
N LEU A 100 6.92 2.47 -13.84
CA LEU A 100 6.91 3.87 -14.25
C LEU A 100 7.45 3.95 -15.68
N ASN A 101 6.60 3.57 -16.64
CA ASN A 101 6.99 3.40 -18.05
C ASN A 101 7.11 4.74 -18.80
N GLY A 102 6.36 5.74 -18.35
CA GLY A 102 6.28 7.02 -19.02
C GLY A 102 7.25 8.07 -18.48
N TYR A 103 7.58 9.05 -19.33
CA TYR A 103 8.26 10.26 -18.90
C TYR A 103 7.41 11.01 -17.88
N MET A 104 7.99 11.44 -16.77
CA MET A 104 7.29 12.10 -15.64
C MET A 104 6.17 11.24 -15.00
N ALA A 105 6.18 9.93 -15.18
CA ALA A 105 5.25 9.04 -14.49
C ALA A 105 5.43 9.10 -12.96
N LYS A 106 4.32 9.08 -12.20
CA LYS A 106 4.35 9.24 -10.75
C LYS A 106 3.50 8.21 -10.03
N VAL A 107 4.04 7.68 -8.94
CA VAL A 107 3.29 6.88 -7.97
C VAL A 107 3.48 7.40 -6.56
N ASN A 108 2.38 7.51 -5.82
CA ASN A 108 2.36 7.70 -4.38
C ASN A 108 1.58 6.52 -3.80
N TYR A 109 2.31 5.57 -3.23
CA TYR A 109 1.79 4.29 -2.74
C TYR A 109 1.78 4.30 -1.21
N ASN A 110 0.57 4.29 -0.63
CA ASN A 110 0.37 4.33 0.81
C ASN A 110 -0.31 3.05 1.26
N PHE A 111 0.45 2.17 1.88
CA PHE A 111 -0.03 0.90 2.39
C PHE A 111 -0.09 0.91 3.91
N SER A 112 -1.22 0.52 4.47
CA SER A 112 -1.37 0.27 5.91
C SER A 112 -2.02 -1.08 6.13
N ASN A 113 -1.50 -1.87 7.06
CA ASN A 113 -2.08 -3.15 7.39
C ASN A 113 -2.05 -3.48 8.89
N ILE A 114 -2.90 -4.44 9.25
CA ILE A 114 -2.89 -5.11 10.55
C ILE A 114 -2.54 -6.58 10.27
N CYS A 115 -1.29 -6.93 10.52
CA CYS A 115 -0.76 -8.28 10.34
C CYS A 115 -1.20 -9.18 11.50
N ILE A 116 -1.99 -10.20 11.15
CA ILE A 116 -2.59 -11.13 12.11
C ILE A 116 -1.88 -12.49 12.08
N GLY A 117 -1.47 -12.92 10.91
CA GLY A 117 -0.79 -14.18 10.64
C GLY A 117 0.54 -14.00 9.94
N GLU A 118 0.85 -14.82 8.94
CA GLU A 118 2.06 -14.69 8.15
C GLU A 118 1.79 -13.88 6.89
N GLU A 119 2.51 -12.76 6.73
CA GLU A 119 2.37 -11.87 5.59
C GLU A 119 3.74 -11.62 4.96
N LYS A 120 3.82 -11.79 3.64
CA LYS A 120 5.02 -11.51 2.85
C LYS A 120 4.66 -10.63 1.67
N TYR A 121 5.36 -9.53 1.56
CA TYR A 121 5.17 -8.53 0.52
C TYR A 121 6.46 -8.34 -0.26
N LYS A 122 6.41 -8.62 -1.56
CA LYS A 122 7.48 -8.30 -2.47
C LYS A 122 7.06 -7.14 -3.37
N PHE A 123 7.82 -6.05 -3.30
CA PHE A 123 7.61 -4.88 -4.15
C PHE A 123 8.76 -4.78 -5.15
N ILE A 124 8.44 -4.55 -6.41
CA ILE A 124 9.40 -4.21 -7.45
C ILE A 124 8.94 -2.91 -8.10
N ILE A 125 9.72 -1.84 -7.93
CA ILE A 125 9.41 -0.52 -8.46
C ILE A 125 10.42 -0.21 -9.57
N ASN A 126 9.98 -0.22 -10.82
CA ASN A 126 10.80 0.00 -11.99
C ASN A 126 10.65 1.43 -12.50
N HIS A 127 11.73 2.20 -12.49
CA HIS A 127 11.84 3.51 -13.11
C HIS A 127 12.36 3.33 -14.53
N ASN A 128 11.44 3.10 -15.47
CA ASN A 128 11.74 2.78 -16.87
C ASN A 128 11.89 4.03 -17.75
N ASN A 129 11.69 5.24 -17.18
CA ASN A 129 11.85 6.49 -17.90
C ASN A 129 12.31 7.64 -16.98
N SER A 130 12.88 8.68 -17.56
CA SER A 130 13.42 9.85 -16.85
C SER A 130 12.32 10.69 -16.17
N ASN A 131 12.70 11.48 -15.16
CA ASN A 131 11.83 12.34 -14.36
C ASN A 131 10.68 11.60 -13.66
N SER A 132 10.74 10.28 -13.56
CA SER A 132 9.73 9.49 -12.84
C SER A 132 9.90 9.61 -11.32
N ILE A 133 8.79 9.52 -10.61
CA ILE A 133 8.76 9.71 -9.14
C ILE A 133 8.02 8.53 -8.49
N SER A 134 8.67 7.89 -7.52
CA SER A 134 8.02 6.93 -6.61
C SER A 134 8.15 7.36 -5.16
N ASP A 135 7.03 7.43 -4.46
CA ASP A 135 6.95 7.63 -3.01
C ASP A 135 6.18 6.45 -2.41
N ILE A 136 6.90 5.56 -1.74
CA ILE A 136 6.37 4.31 -1.18
C ILE A 136 6.38 4.41 0.33
N SER A 137 5.20 4.36 0.94
CA SER A 137 5.03 4.42 2.40
C SER A 137 4.26 3.20 2.89
N ASN A 138 4.92 2.36 3.69
CA ASN A 138 4.32 1.16 4.30
C ASN A 138 4.27 1.32 5.81
N LYS A 139 3.07 1.16 6.39
CA LYS A 139 2.84 1.22 7.84
C LYS A 139 2.09 -0.01 8.31
N SER A 140 2.76 -0.85 9.08
CA SER A 140 2.22 -2.12 9.55
C SER A 140 2.12 -2.19 11.07
N LEU A 141 1.00 -2.73 11.54
CA LEU A 141 0.82 -3.16 12.92
C LEU A 141 0.87 -4.69 12.96
N CYS A 142 1.91 -5.25 13.56
CA CYS A 142 2.08 -6.69 13.65
C CYS A 142 1.62 -7.18 15.02
N LEU A 143 0.50 -7.93 15.05
CA LEU A 143 -0.07 -8.47 16.28
C LEU A 143 0.80 -9.61 16.84
N GLU A 144 0.60 -9.99 18.09
CA GLU A 144 1.46 -10.93 18.84
C GLU A 144 1.79 -12.24 18.10
N LYS A 145 0.86 -12.76 17.29
CA LYS A 145 1.06 -13.97 16.47
C LYS A 145 1.45 -13.67 15.02
N GLY A 146 1.48 -12.40 14.66
CA GLY A 146 1.79 -11.98 13.31
C GLY A 146 3.27 -12.11 12.99
N LYS A 147 3.58 -12.28 11.71
CA LYS A 147 4.92 -12.22 11.15
C LYS A 147 4.85 -11.53 9.80
N ILE A 148 5.63 -10.47 9.62
CA ILE A 148 5.61 -9.70 8.38
C ILE A 148 7.02 -9.59 7.79
N ASP A 149 7.12 -9.79 6.48
CA ASP A 149 8.36 -9.66 5.71
C ASP A 149 8.09 -8.73 4.51
N PHE A 150 8.81 -7.61 4.47
CA PHE A 150 8.85 -6.69 3.32
C PHE A 150 10.17 -6.85 2.58
N ASP A 151 10.10 -7.16 1.29
CA ASP A 151 11.21 -7.17 0.34
C ASP A 151 10.90 -6.12 -0.75
N ILE A 152 11.67 -5.01 -0.78
CA ILE A 152 11.32 -3.83 -1.58
C ILE A 152 12.51 -3.49 -2.48
N ASP A 153 12.37 -3.79 -3.76
CA ASP A 153 13.35 -3.50 -4.79
C ASP A 153 12.93 -2.27 -5.58
N THR A 154 13.72 -1.20 -5.57
CA THR A 154 13.59 -0.09 -6.52
C THR A 154 14.72 -0.16 -7.53
N VAL A 155 14.35 -0.22 -8.80
CA VAL A 155 15.26 -0.36 -9.93
C VAL A 155 15.17 0.87 -10.81
N LEU A 156 16.31 1.51 -11.03
CA LEU A 156 16.43 2.58 -12.02
C LEU A 156 17.17 2.05 -13.24
N GLU A 157 16.46 1.99 -14.36
CA GLU A 157 17.03 1.53 -15.62
C GLU A 157 18.11 2.50 -16.12
N LYS A 158 19.20 1.94 -16.65
CA LYS A 158 20.36 2.71 -17.11
C LYS A 158 19.97 3.75 -18.15
N GLY A 159 20.50 4.97 -17.98
CA GLY A 159 20.25 6.11 -18.87
C GLY A 159 19.07 6.99 -18.47
N ASN A 160 18.23 6.57 -17.51
CA ASN A 160 17.16 7.40 -16.98
C ASN A 160 17.71 8.33 -15.88
N ILE A 161 17.42 9.61 -15.99
CA ILE A 161 17.94 10.67 -15.09
C ILE A 161 16.81 11.46 -14.45
N LYS A 162 17.14 12.22 -13.41
CA LYS A 162 16.23 13.11 -12.66
C LYS A 162 15.03 12.37 -12.06
N CYS A 163 15.23 11.09 -11.73
CA CYS A 163 14.25 10.30 -11.02
C CYS A 163 14.32 10.58 -9.52
N SER A 164 13.17 10.48 -8.84
CA SER A 164 13.09 10.60 -7.39
C SER A 164 12.46 9.35 -6.80
N MET A 165 13.15 8.71 -5.87
CA MET A 165 12.77 7.46 -5.24
C MET A 165 12.79 7.59 -3.73
N ASN A 166 11.65 7.34 -3.08
CA ASN A 166 11.55 7.30 -1.63
C ASN A 166 10.86 6.01 -1.18
N GLN A 167 11.50 5.29 -0.25
CA GLN A 167 10.94 4.13 0.43
C GLN A 167 10.90 4.40 1.93
N ASP A 168 9.73 4.43 2.54
CA ASP A 168 9.55 4.54 3.99
C ASP A 168 8.72 3.37 4.50
N THR A 169 9.30 2.51 5.31
CA THR A 169 8.61 1.33 5.84
C THR A 169 8.77 1.27 7.35
N LYS A 170 7.64 1.30 8.04
CA LYS A 170 7.60 1.22 9.51
C LYS A 170 6.69 0.09 9.98
N ILE A 171 7.20 -0.76 10.87
CA ILE A 171 6.45 -1.85 11.51
C ILE A 171 6.41 -1.59 13.02
N ILE A 172 5.23 -1.56 13.58
CA ILE A 172 5.00 -1.57 15.04
C ILE A 172 4.63 -3.00 15.44
N ASN A 173 5.46 -3.62 16.28
CA ASN A 173 5.23 -4.96 16.81
C ASN A 173 4.47 -4.91 18.14
N PHE A 174 3.48 -5.80 18.28
CA PHE A 174 2.83 -6.12 19.54
C PHE A 174 3.28 -7.50 19.99
N GLY A 175 4.38 -7.55 20.76
CA GLY A 175 5.00 -8.80 21.21
C GLY A 175 6.39 -9.05 20.61
N ASN A 176 6.87 -10.29 20.73
CA ASN A 176 8.22 -10.69 20.30
C ASN A 176 8.25 -11.20 18.85
N ASN A 177 7.66 -10.45 17.94
CA ASN A 177 7.54 -10.84 16.54
C ASN A 177 8.88 -10.70 15.81
N LYS A 178 9.10 -11.58 14.82
CA LYS A 178 10.25 -11.50 13.91
C LYS A 178 9.83 -10.88 12.58
N SER A 179 9.59 -9.57 12.60
CA SER A 179 9.34 -8.81 11.38
C SER A 179 10.63 -8.49 10.65
N VAL A 180 10.59 -8.41 9.31
CA VAL A 180 11.76 -8.15 8.47
C VAL A 180 11.44 -7.05 7.46
N ILE A 181 12.40 -6.17 7.21
CA ILE A 181 12.33 -5.18 6.12
C ILE A 181 13.66 -5.24 5.35
N LYS A 182 13.59 -5.43 4.03
CA LYS A 182 14.74 -5.45 3.11
C LYS A 182 14.53 -4.37 2.06
N PRO A 183 14.98 -3.13 2.31
CA PRO A 183 14.91 -2.06 1.31
C PRO A 183 16.14 -2.13 0.40
N ASN A 184 15.93 -2.37 -0.88
CA ASN A 184 17.00 -2.42 -1.87
C ASN A 184 16.79 -1.33 -2.94
N MET A 185 17.87 -0.71 -3.38
CA MET A 185 17.87 0.26 -4.47
C MET A 185 19.00 -0.06 -5.44
N TYR A 186 18.65 -0.31 -6.69
CA TYR A 186 19.58 -0.62 -7.77
C TYR A 186 19.67 0.58 -8.70
N ILE A 187 20.74 1.39 -8.52
CA ILE A 187 20.90 2.70 -9.17
C ILE A 187 22.30 2.75 -9.79
N ASP A 188 22.37 2.98 -11.09
CA ASP A 188 23.62 3.10 -11.84
C ASP A 188 23.67 4.43 -12.62
N VAL A 189 23.26 5.53 -11.96
CA VAL A 189 23.28 6.90 -12.50
C VAL A 189 23.43 7.93 -11.38
N ASP A 190 24.05 9.08 -11.66
CA ASP A 190 24.36 10.11 -10.64
C ASP A 190 23.25 11.16 -10.46
N ASP A 191 22.51 11.52 -11.52
CA ASP A 191 21.49 12.60 -11.48
C ASP A 191 20.14 12.08 -11.00
N VAL A 192 20.08 11.68 -9.71
CA VAL A 192 18.87 11.14 -9.07
C VAL A 192 18.78 11.54 -7.60
N SER A 193 17.57 11.49 -7.06
CA SER A 193 17.31 11.58 -5.62
C SER A 193 16.78 10.23 -5.12
N ALA A 194 17.52 9.56 -4.26
CA ALA A 194 17.14 8.26 -3.71
C ALA A 194 17.25 8.26 -2.18
N ARG A 195 16.20 7.79 -1.51
CA ARG A 195 16.15 7.68 -0.04
C ARG A 195 15.35 6.46 0.40
N HIS A 196 15.84 5.75 1.41
CA HIS A 196 15.04 4.76 2.13
C HIS A 196 15.11 4.98 3.64
N SER A 197 14.02 4.61 4.32
CA SER A 197 13.92 4.57 5.78
C SER A 197 13.21 3.29 6.19
N SER A 198 13.74 2.61 7.19
CA SER A 198 13.16 1.35 7.69
C SER A 198 13.22 1.33 9.20
N VAL A 199 12.06 1.12 9.84
CA VAL A 199 11.93 1.10 11.29
C VAL A 199 11.10 -0.10 11.73
N ILE A 200 11.62 -0.88 12.66
CA ILE A 200 10.86 -1.92 13.37
C ILE A 200 10.95 -1.61 14.85
N GLY A 201 9.83 -1.49 15.54
CA GLY A 201 9.80 -1.14 16.95
C GLY A 201 8.41 -1.26 17.57
N ASN A 202 8.24 -0.61 18.71
CA ASN A 202 6.98 -0.49 19.44
C ASN A 202 6.52 0.97 19.43
N PHE A 203 5.33 1.25 19.93
CA PHE A 203 4.98 2.63 20.28
C PHE A 203 5.89 3.17 21.36
N SER A 204 6.18 4.46 21.31
CA SER A 204 7.02 5.12 22.29
C SER A 204 6.37 5.09 23.68
N GLU A 205 7.17 4.73 24.70
CA GLU A 205 6.73 4.82 26.10
C GLU A 205 6.36 6.27 26.49
N GLU A 206 7.03 7.25 25.88
CA GLU A 206 6.74 8.67 26.11
C GLU A 206 5.37 9.07 25.56
N GLU A 207 4.98 8.58 24.37
CA GLU A 207 3.66 8.81 23.80
C GLU A 207 2.56 8.18 24.67
N LEU A 208 2.78 6.95 25.14
CA LEU A 208 1.88 6.27 26.07
C LEU A 208 1.77 7.02 27.41
N PHE A 209 2.89 7.38 28.00
CA PHE A 209 2.93 8.12 29.24
C PHE A 209 2.20 9.47 29.13
N TYR A 210 2.41 10.19 28.03
CA TYR A 210 1.72 11.45 27.77
C TYR A 210 0.20 11.29 27.75
N LEU A 211 -0.34 10.30 27.04
CA LEU A 211 -1.78 10.03 26.99
C LEU A 211 -2.33 9.63 28.36
N MET A 212 -1.62 8.75 29.07
CA MET A 212 -2.01 8.29 30.41
C MET A 212 -1.97 9.43 31.43
N SER A 213 -1.01 10.35 31.34
CA SER A 213 -0.95 11.54 32.22
C SER A 213 -2.12 12.50 32.01
N ARG A 214 -2.81 12.40 30.87
CA ARG A 214 -4.06 13.14 30.58
C ARG A 214 -5.31 12.41 31.03
N GLY A 215 -5.18 11.30 31.77
CA GLY A 215 -6.29 10.53 32.34
C GLY A 215 -6.88 9.49 31.38
N ILE A 216 -6.21 9.22 30.26
CA ILE A 216 -6.62 8.14 29.33
C ILE A 216 -6.00 6.84 29.86
N ASN A 217 -6.80 5.79 30.02
CA ASN A 217 -6.28 4.49 30.45
C ASN A 217 -5.36 3.86 29.38
N TYR A 218 -4.58 2.85 29.76
CA TYR A 218 -3.60 2.23 28.89
C TYR A 218 -4.21 1.69 27.58
N ASN A 219 -5.33 0.96 27.66
CA ASN A 219 -5.96 0.34 26.49
C ASN A 219 -6.48 1.40 25.50
N ASP A 220 -7.11 2.44 26.01
CA ASP A 220 -7.58 3.54 25.16
C ASP A 220 -6.41 4.34 24.56
N SER A 221 -5.31 4.50 25.29
CA SER A 221 -4.08 5.14 24.79
C SER A 221 -3.49 4.35 23.62
N ILE A 222 -3.33 3.02 23.74
CA ILE A 222 -2.91 2.15 22.65
C ILE A 222 -3.85 2.27 21.46
N LYS A 223 -5.16 2.24 21.69
CA LYS A 223 -6.17 2.35 20.63
C LYS A 223 -6.10 3.68 19.87
N LEU A 224 -5.82 4.78 20.58
CA LEU A 224 -5.62 6.10 19.97
C LEU A 224 -4.35 6.12 19.10
N LEU A 225 -3.23 5.58 19.60
CA LEU A 225 -1.97 5.47 18.84
C LEU A 225 -2.14 4.62 17.59
N VAL A 226 -2.80 3.46 17.71
CA VAL A 226 -3.13 2.58 16.56
C VAL A 226 -3.92 3.33 15.50
N LYS A 227 -4.99 4.04 15.89
CA LYS A 227 -5.79 4.84 14.96
C LYS A 227 -4.95 5.94 14.29
N GLY A 228 -4.20 6.70 15.08
CA GLY A 228 -3.31 7.73 14.57
C GLY A 228 -2.31 7.18 13.57
N TYR A 229 -1.68 6.05 13.90
CA TYR A 229 -0.69 5.40 13.06
C TYR A 229 -1.25 4.93 11.71
N ILE A 230 -2.36 4.20 11.70
CA ILE A 230 -3.01 3.73 10.46
C ILE A 230 -3.47 4.91 9.59
N PHE A 231 -4.17 5.88 10.20
CA PHE A 231 -4.73 7.00 9.43
C PHE A 231 -3.70 8.07 9.05
N SER A 232 -2.50 8.07 9.62
CA SER A 232 -1.42 8.94 9.15
C SER A 232 -0.96 8.62 7.73
N ASN A 233 -1.26 7.42 7.24
CA ASN A 233 -0.90 6.94 5.90
C ASN A 233 -2.10 6.82 4.95
N LEU A 234 -3.32 7.00 5.44
CA LEU A 234 -4.55 6.77 4.67
C LEU A 234 -5.43 8.01 4.68
N VAL A 235 -5.51 8.69 3.54
CA VAL A 235 -6.44 9.80 3.32
C VAL A 235 -7.69 9.26 2.62
N VAL A 236 -8.67 8.86 3.42
CA VAL A 236 -9.90 8.21 2.98
C VAL A 236 -11.14 8.95 3.48
N ASP A 237 -12.27 8.77 2.77
CA ASP A 237 -13.57 9.32 3.18
C ASP A 237 -14.14 8.63 4.43
N MET A 238 -15.27 9.15 4.93
CA MET A 238 -15.87 8.69 6.18
C MET A 238 -16.35 7.23 6.12
N ASP A 239 -16.83 6.74 4.98
CA ASP A 239 -17.32 5.37 4.84
C ASP A 239 -16.17 4.37 4.92
N LYS A 240 -15.07 4.63 4.19
CA LYS A 240 -13.84 3.83 4.25
C LYS A 240 -13.23 3.89 5.65
N ARG A 241 -13.19 5.10 6.23
CA ARG A 241 -12.71 5.29 7.60
C ARG A 241 -13.50 4.46 8.62
N SER A 242 -14.83 4.42 8.50
CA SER A 242 -15.70 3.63 9.39
C SER A 242 -15.43 2.13 9.25
N LYS A 243 -15.23 1.61 8.03
CA LYS A 243 -14.85 0.20 7.79
C LYS A 243 -13.53 -0.13 8.49
N ILE A 244 -12.50 0.69 8.32
CA ILE A 244 -11.18 0.51 8.95
C ILE A 244 -11.29 0.58 10.49
N LEU A 245 -12.06 1.53 11.02
CA LEU A 245 -12.29 1.64 12.46
C LEU A 245 -12.97 0.40 13.06
N ASN A 246 -13.90 -0.22 12.33
CA ASN A 246 -14.53 -1.47 12.77
C ASN A 246 -13.50 -2.59 12.88
N ILE A 247 -12.56 -2.69 11.95
CA ILE A 247 -11.45 -3.65 12.02
C ILE A 247 -10.53 -3.35 13.21
N ILE A 248 -10.13 -2.10 13.40
CA ILE A 248 -9.32 -1.70 14.56
C ILE A 248 -10.04 -2.07 15.87
N ASN A 249 -11.33 -1.77 15.98
CA ASN A 249 -12.11 -2.09 17.17
C ASN A 249 -12.31 -3.61 17.41
N LYS A 250 -12.15 -4.46 16.38
CA LYS A 250 -12.17 -5.92 16.50
C LYS A 250 -10.95 -6.43 17.27
N TYR A 251 -9.78 -5.82 17.07
CA TYR A 251 -8.50 -6.26 17.65
C TYR A 251 -8.09 -5.51 18.91
N TRP A 252 -8.56 -4.29 19.10
CA TRP A 252 -8.34 -3.46 20.29
C TRP A 252 -9.68 -3.10 20.92
N ARG A 253 -10.23 -4.03 21.70
CA ARG A 253 -11.49 -3.83 22.45
C ARG A 253 -11.28 -3.13 23.77
#